data_d60bdf9c2bf509232041c5fda21654e4
#
_entry.id   d60bdf9c2bf509232041c5fda21654e4
#
_cell.length_a   1.000
_cell.length_b   1.000
_cell.length_c   1.000
_cell.angle_alpha   90.00
_cell.angle_beta   90.00
_cell.angle_gamma   90.00
#
_symmetry.space_group_name_H-M   'P 1'
#
loop_
_entity.id
_entity.type
_entity.pdbx_description
1 polymer ?
#
loop_
_entity_poly.entity_id
_entity_poly.type
_entity_poly.pdbx_seq_one_letter_code
_entity_poly.pdbx_strand_id
1 'polypeptide(L)'
;MTKASRALVEALEANRYPRPTIEELTGLSALDVDANYIASLASRGFRPKDLDELTQFAALNVTPEYIEGLKRAGYTRMDADEIVQFRALDITPQFISSLAAAGYSNLTADQLTQFAALSITPDFISGFARAGFSNLDVDTLVQLKALDVTPAFVRSVEARGLHPRTADQLVKLKVALDH
;
A
#
# COMPACT_ATOMS: atom_id res chain seq x y z
N MET A 1 -12.26 -36.04 7.61
CA MET A 1 -11.84 -35.05 6.62
C MET A 1 -13.00 -34.76 5.70
N THR A 2 -13.43 -33.50 5.59
CA THR A 2 -14.55 -33.09 4.72
C THR A 2 -14.14 -33.15 3.25
N LYS A 3 -15.12 -33.10 2.32
CA LYS A 3 -14.85 -33.01 0.86
C LYS A 3 -14.02 -31.74 0.52
N ALA A 4 -14.34 -30.62 1.17
CA ALA A 4 -13.61 -29.35 1.02
C ALA A 4 -12.15 -29.47 1.50
N SER A 5 -11.90 -30.05 2.67
CA SER A 5 -10.54 -30.26 3.18
C SER A 5 -9.69 -31.15 2.26
N ARG A 6 -10.31 -32.14 1.63
CA ARG A 6 -9.61 -33.00 0.67
C ARG A 6 -9.22 -32.22 -0.58
N ALA A 7 -10.13 -31.45 -1.15
CA ALA A 7 -9.89 -30.60 -2.33
C ALA A 7 -8.79 -29.56 -2.07
N LEU A 8 -8.74 -28.98 -0.87
CA LEU A 8 -7.68 -28.06 -0.47
C LEU A 8 -6.32 -28.74 -0.43
N VAL A 9 -6.22 -29.93 0.19
CA VAL A 9 -4.95 -30.71 0.24
C VAL A 9 -4.49 -31.08 -1.17
N GLU A 10 -5.39 -31.56 -2.03
CA GLU A 10 -5.09 -31.89 -3.43
C GLU A 10 -4.59 -30.65 -4.21
N ALA A 11 -5.20 -29.48 -4.00
CA ALA A 11 -4.79 -28.23 -4.62
C ALA A 11 -3.41 -27.75 -4.14
N LEU A 12 -3.11 -27.90 -2.84
CA LEU A 12 -1.80 -27.57 -2.29
C LEU A 12 -0.70 -28.49 -2.89
N GLU A 13 -0.95 -29.80 -2.93
CA GLU A 13 -0.01 -30.77 -3.51
C GLU A 13 0.20 -30.53 -5.02
N ALA A 14 -0.87 -30.25 -5.77
CA ALA A 14 -0.79 -29.93 -7.20
C ALA A 14 0.02 -28.65 -7.47
N ASN A 15 0.01 -27.71 -6.55
CA ASN A 15 0.81 -26.49 -6.61
C ASN A 15 2.16 -26.62 -5.89
N ARG A 16 2.60 -27.84 -5.58
CA ARG A 16 3.91 -28.19 -4.99
C ARG A 16 4.14 -27.59 -3.59
N TYR A 17 3.08 -27.32 -2.83
CA TYR A 17 3.20 -27.04 -1.41
C TYR A 17 3.45 -28.34 -0.63
N PRO A 18 4.13 -28.27 0.53
CA PRO A 18 4.21 -29.41 1.41
C PRO A 18 2.82 -29.81 1.91
N ARG A 19 2.69 -31.06 2.32
CA ARG A 19 1.43 -31.53 2.91
C ARG A 19 1.20 -30.81 4.23
N PRO A 20 0.05 -30.11 4.39
CA PRO A 20 -0.22 -29.33 5.58
C PRO A 20 -0.44 -30.25 6.81
N THR A 21 -0.05 -29.76 7.96
CA THR A 21 -0.49 -30.28 9.26
C THR A 21 -1.98 -30.02 9.48
N ILE A 22 -2.56 -30.61 10.53
CA ILE A 22 -3.97 -30.37 10.88
C ILE A 22 -4.18 -28.91 11.26
N GLU A 23 -3.24 -28.31 11.99
CA GLU A 23 -3.28 -26.91 12.40
C GLU A 23 -3.22 -25.96 11.20
N GLU A 24 -2.29 -26.18 10.28
CA GLU A 24 -2.17 -25.38 9.04
C GLU A 24 -3.42 -25.49 8.19
N LEU A 25 -3.94 -26.73 8.00
CA LEU A 25 -5.17 -26.94 7.23
C LEU A 25 -6.37 -26.21 7.87
N THR A 26 -6.45 -26.24 9.21
CA THR A 26 -7.51 -25.54 9.95
C THR A 26 -7.36 -24.03 9.84
N GLY A 27 -6.14 -23.52 9.95
CA GLY A 27 -5.82 -22.09 9.79
C GLY A 27 -6.16 -21.56 8.40
N LEU A 28 -5.73 -22.27 7.36
CA LEU A 28 -6.04 -21.93 5.97
C LEU A 28 -7.56 -21.93 5.71
N SER A 29 -8.27 -22.96 6.23
CA SER A 29 -9.74 -23.04 6.09
C SER A 29 -10.46 -21.91 6.84
N ALA A 30 -9.94 -21.48 8.00
CA ALA A 30 -10.49 -20.37 8.76
C ALA A 30 -10.32 -19.01 8.07
N LEU A 31 -9.35 -18.92 7.14
CA LEU A 31 -9.10 -17.75 6.29
C LEU A 31 -9.74 -17.89 4.90
N ASP A 32 -10.70 -18.80 4.75
CA ASP A 32 -11.39 -19.08 3.49
C ASP A 32 -10.48 -19.48 2.31
N VAL A 33 -9.29 -20.02 2.62
CA VAL A 33 -8.41 -20.57 1.59
C VAL A 33 -8.97 -21.89 1.11
N ASP A 34 -9.38 -21.93 -0.15
CA ASP A 34 -9.86 -23.09 -0.84
C ASP A 34 -9.03 -23.41 -2.11
N ALA A 35 -9.38 -24.50 -2.78
CA ALA A 35 -8.73 -24.90 -4.02
C ALA A 35 -8.84 -23.84 -5.12
N ASN A 36 -9.95 -23.09 -5.16
CA ASN A 36 -10.17 -22.03 -6.16
C ASN A 36 -9.28 -20.82 -5.91
N TYR A 37 -9.08 -20.44 -4.64
CA TYR A 37 -8.17 -19.35 -4.27
C TYR A 37 -6.75 -19.66 -4.73
N ILE A 38 -6.24 -20.86 -4.43
CA ILE A 38 -4.89 -21.30 -4.85
C ILE A 38 -4.77 -21.31 -6.38
N ALA A 39 -5.74 -21.92 -7.08
CA ALA A 39 -5.75 -21.96 -8.54
C ALA A 39 -5.82 -20.57 -9.17
N SER A 40 -6.57 -19.67 -8.56
CA SER A 40 -6.74 -18.29 -9.03
C SER A 40 -5.47 -17.47 -8.90
N LEU A 41 -4.72 -17.62 -7.80
CA LEU A 41 -3.38 -17.00 -7.64
C LEU A 41 -2.41 -17.56 -8.68
N ALA A 42 -2.33 -18.88 -8.80
CA ALA A 42 -1.43 -19.57 -9.72
C ALA A 42 -1.68 -19.18 -11.18
N SER A 43 -2.95 -19.06 -11.59
CA SER A 43 -3.33 -18.66 -12.96
C SER A 43 -2.87 -17.25 -13.34
N ARG A 44 -2.63 -16.39 -12.34
CA ARG A 44 -2.13 -15.02 -12.52
C ARG A 44 -0.62 -14.89 -12.34
N GLY A 45 0.07 -16.06 -12.21
CA GLY A 45 1.52 -16.13 -12.06
C GLY A 45 2.01 -15.83 -10.64
N PHE A 46 1.10 -15.79 -9.65
CA PHE A 46 1.46 -15.62 -8.25
C PHE A 46 1.38 -16.96 -7.52
N ARG A 47 2.49 -17.31 -6.94
CA ARG A 47 2.60 -18.50 -6.14
C ARG A 47 3.40 -18.19 -4.88
N PRO A 48 2.73 -18.02 -3.72
CA PRO A 48 3.41 -17.94 -2.44
C PRO A 48 4.41 -19.10 -2.29
N LYS A 49 5.57 -18.83 -1.74
CA LYS A 49 6.69 -19.81 -1.68
C LYS A 49 6.41 -20.98 -0.75
N ASP A 50 5.63 -20.74 0.30
CA ASP A 50 5.30 -21.69 1.36
C ASP A 50 3.89 -21.45 1.92
N LEU A 51 3.48 -22.25 2.90
CA LEU A 51 2.17 -22.15 3.56
C LEU A 51 2.06 -20.92 4.45
N ASP A 52 3.16 -20.42 5.00
CA ASP A 52 3.17 -19.22 5.83
C ASP A 52 2.87 -17.99 4.99
N GLU A 53 3.51 -17.86 3.83
CA GLU A 53 3.24 -16.77 2.88
C GLU A 53 1.83 -16.85 2.29
N LEU A 54 1.33 -18.06 1.98
CA LEU A 54 -0.05 -18.27 1.57
C LEU A 54 -1.04 -17.83 2.67
N THR A 55 -0.72 -18.13 3.92
CA THR A 55 -1.51 -17.72 5.10
C THR A 55 -1.50 -16.19 5.24
N GLN A 56 -0.35 -15.54 5.04
CA GLN A 56 -0.26 -14.06 5.06
C GLN A 56 -1.11 -13.44 3.95
N PHE A 57 -1.05 -13.99 2.74
CA PHE A 57 -1.88 -13.52 1.62
C PHE A 57 -3.37 -13.57 1.98
N ALA A 58 -3.81 -14.70 2.53
CA ALA A 58 -5.20 -14.86 2.94
C ALA A 58 -5.59 -13.94 4.09
N ALA A 59 -4.77 -13.85 5.14
CA ALA A 59 -5.02 -13.02 6.32
C ALA A 59 -5.13 -11.52 5.97
N LEU A 60 -4.34 -11.07 5.00
CA LEU A 60 -4.38 -9.69 4.50
C LEU A 60 -5.42 -9.50 3.37
N ASN A 61 -6.19 -10.54 3.04
CA ASN A 61 -7.13 -10.52 1.93
C ASN A 61 -6.49 -10.09 0.60
N VAL A 62 -5.31 -10.65 0.30
CA VAL A 62 -4.67 -10.51 -1.01
C VAL A 62 -5.44 -11.37 -2.00
N THR A 63 -6.33 -10.76 -2.76
CA THR A 63 -7.14 -11.46 -3.75
C THR A 63 -6.50 -11.42 -5.14
N PRO A 64 -6.84 -12.35 -6.03
CA PRO A 64 -6.42 -12.29 -7.44
C PRO A 64 -6.81 -10.97 -8.12
N GLU A 65 -7.97 -10.41 -7.78
CA GLU A 65 -8.47 -9.12 -8.31
C GLU A 65 -7.63 -7.94 -7.84
N TYR A 66 -7.15 -7.98 -6.58
CA TYR A 66 -6.23 -6.97 -6.05
C TYR A 66 -4.92 -6.98 -6.84
N ILE A 67 -4.33 -8.15 -7.05
CA ILE A 67 -3.09 -8.31 -7.83
C ILE A 67 -3.29 -7.80 -9.28
N GLU A 68 -4.39 -8.17 -9.92
CA GLU A 68 -4.71 -7.67 -11.26
C GLU A 68 -4.92 -6.14 -11.28
N GLY A 69 -5.49 -5.59 -10.22
CA GLY A 69 -5.63 -4.15 -10.04
C GLY A 69 -4.28 -3.43 -9.97
N LEU A 70 -3.32 -3.98 -9.21
CA LEU A 70 -1.95 -3.46 -9.12
C LEU A 70 -1.24 -3.53 -10.48
N LYS A 71 -1.36 -4.65 -11.20
CA LYS A 71 -0.79 -4.80 -12.55
C LYS A 71 -1.34 -3.76 -13.52
N ARG A 72 -2.66 -3.52 -13.51
CA ARG A 72 -3.30 -2.48 -14.32
C ARG A 72 -2.86 -1.06 -13.94
N ALA A 73 -2.52 -0.85 -12.68
CA ALA A 73 -1.95 0.40 -12.20
C ALA A 73 -0.45 0.58 -12.53
N GLY A 74 0.17 -0.39 -13.24
CA GLY A 74 1.56 -0.32 -13.69
C GLY A 74 2.55 -1.17 -12.88
N TYR A 75 2.12 -1.77 -11.77
CA TYR A 75 2.98 -2.57 -10.87
C TYR A 75 2.96 -4.05 -11.28
N THR A 76 3.62 -4.36 -12.41
CA THR A 76 3.57 -5.68 -13.04
C THR A 76 4.64 -6.66 -12.55
N ARG A 77 5.64 -6.18 -11.83
CA ARG A 77 6.83 -6.95 -11.38
C ARG A 77 7.00 -6.88 -9.86
N MET A 78 5.93 -7.11 -9.15
CA MET A 78 5.97 -7.18 -7.69
C MET A 78 6.24 -8.61 -7.24
N ASP A 79 7.09 -8.78 -6.24
CA ASP A 79 7.22 -10.04 -5.53
C ASP A 79 6.15 -10.17 -4.43
N ALA A 80 6.17 -11.31 -3.73
CA ALA A 80 5.18 -11.60 -2.71
C ALA A 80 5.30 -10.67 -1.49
N ASP A 81 6.53 -10.35 -1.08
CA ASP A 81 6.79 -9.47 0.07
C ASP A 81 6.30 -8.03 -0.22
N GLU A 82 6.53 -7.52 -1.43
CA GLU A 82 6.01 -6.22 -1.87
C GLU A 82 4.48 -6.18 -1.90
N ILE A 83 3.83 -7.26 -2.36
CA ILE A 83 2.36 -7.36 -2.37
C ILE A 83 1.80 -7.37 -0.94
N VAL A 84 2.42 -8.13 -0.03
CA VAL A 84 2.08 -8.17 1.39
C VAL A 84 2.22 -6.79 2.01
N GLN A 85 3.35 -6.11 1.76
CA GLN A 85 3.60 -4.76 2.25
C GLN A 85 2.58 -3.76 1.74
N PHE A 86 2.27 -3.77 0.45
CA PHE A 86 1.25 -2.91 -0.14
C PHE A 86 -0.11 -3.15 0.50
N ARG A 87 -0.46 -4.41 0.72
CA ARG A 87 -1.74 -4.75 1.32
C ARG A 87 -1.82 -4.37 2.80
N ALA A 88 -0.73 -4.56 3.55
CA ALA A 88 -0.63 -4.18 4.95
C ALA A 88 -0.74 -2.65 5.17
N LEU A 89 -0.28 -1.85 4.20
CA LEU A 89 -0.38 -0.39 4.19
C LEU A 89 -1.65 0.14 3.49
N ASP A 90 -2.57 -0.75 3.13
CA ASP A 90 -3.79 -0.43 2.38
C ASP A 90 -3.53 0.34 1.06
N ILE A 91 -2.41 0.04 0.40
CA ILE A 91 -2.10 0.57 -0.93
C ILE A 91 -2.98 -0.17 -1.94
N THR A 92 -4.09 0.46 -2.30
CA THR A 92 -5.05 -0.10 -3.25
C THR A 92 -4.87 0.48 -4.66
N PRO A 93 -5.35 -0.18 -5.72
CA PRO A 93 -5.39 0.41 -7.06
C PRO A 93 -6.11 1.76 -7.09
N GLN A 94 -7.12 1.96 -6.25
CA GLN A 94 -7.85 3.22 -6.10
C GLN A 94 -6.96 4.31 -5.48
N PHE A 95 -6.19 3.99 -4.44
CA PHE A 95 -5.23 4.92 -3.85
C PHE A 95 -4.19 5.36 -4.88
N ILE A 96 -3.62 4.42 -5.65
CA ILE A 96 -2.68 4.72 -6.73
C ILE A 96 -3.31 5.65 -7.77
N SER A 97 -4.52 5.35 -8.24
CA SER A 97 -5.20 6.17 -9.23
C SER A 97 -5.57 7.55 -8.71
N SER A 98 -5.88 7.68 -7.42
CA SER A 98 -6.17 8.98 -6.80
C SER A 98 -4.92 9.85 -6.66
N LEU A 99 -3.76 9.26 -6.37
CA LEU A 99 -2.47 9.96 -6.40
C LEU A 99 -2.10 10.40 -7.83
N ALA A 100 -2.32 9.54 -8.82
CA ALA A 100 -2.10 9.88 -10.22
C ALA A 100 -2.98 11.06 -10.67
N ALA A 101 -4.25 11.10 -10.23
CA ALA A 101 -5.15 12.23 -10.47
C ALA A 101 -4.70 13.51 -9.77
N ALA A 102 -3.99 13.40 -8.65
CA ALA A 102 -3.37 14.52 -7.94
C ALA A 102 -2.02 14.97 -8.55
N GLY A 103 -1.60 14.38 -9.69
CA GLY A 103 -0.38 14.74 -10.41
C GLY A 103 0.83 13.81 -10.13
N TYR A 104 0.66 12.80 -9.30
CA TYR A 104 1.73 11.86 -8.90
C TYR A 104 1.54 10.49 -9.57
N SER A 105 1.68 10.48 -10.89
CA SER A 105 1.74 9.25 -11.69
C SER A 105 3.15 8.66 -11.69
N ASN A 106 3.26 7.36 -11.92
CA ASN A 106 4.53 6.63 -12.03
C ASN A 106 5.41 6.66 -10.75
N LEU A 107 4.81 6.71 -9.58
CA LEU A 107 5.52 6.51 -8.33
C LEU A 107 6.14 5.10 -8.31
N THR A 108 7.35 4.98 -7.74
CA THR A 108 7.94 3.66 -7.49
C THR A 108 7.20 2.95 -6.35
N ALA A 109 7.40 1.64 -6.20
CA ALA A 109 6.84 0.88 -5.06
C ALA A 109 7.28 1.48 -3.72
N ASP A 110 8.55 1.87 -3.61
CA ASP A 110 9.10 2.51 -2.40
C ASP A 110 8.43 3.86 -2.11
N GLN A 111 8.22 4.69 -3.12
CA GLN A 111 7.55 5.98 -2.97
C GLN A 111 6.08 5.82 -2.54
N LEU A 112 5.36 4.85 -3.11
CA LEU A 112 4.00 4.52 -2.67
C LEU A 112 3.97 4.05 -1.22
N THR A 113 4.93 3.18 -0.85
CA THR A 113 5.09 2.71 0.52
C THR A 113 5.33 3.87 1.49
N GLN A 114 6.22 4.82 1.13
CA GLN A 114 6.46 6.02 1.93
C GLN A 114 5.21 6.89 2.04
N PHE A 115 4.50 7.11 0.94
CA PHE A 115 3.27 7.90 0.94
C PHE A 115 2.20 7.28 1.84
N ALA A 116 2.00 5.97 1.75
CA ALA A 116 1.04 5.26 2.57
C ALA A 116 1.44 5.26 4.06
N ALA A 117 2.70 4.92 4.37
CA ALA A 117 3.22 4.87 5.73
C ALA A 117 3.15 6.24 6.44
N LEU A 118 3.40 7.32 5.72
CA LEU A 118 3.30 8.68 6.22
C LEU A 118 1.89 9.28 6.09
N SER A 119 0.92 8.55 5.54
CA SER A 119 -0.43 9.07 5.25
C SER A 119 -0.39 10.33 4.37
N ILE A 120 0.45 10.33 3.34
CA ILE A 120 0.43 11.36 2.29
C ILE A 120 -0.69 10.99 1.32
N THR A 121 -1.81 11.68 1.45
CA THR A 121 -3.03 11.45 0.69
C THR A 121 -3.23 12.52 -0.39
N PRO A 122 -4.10 12.28 -1.39
CA PRO A 122 -4.50 13.32 -2.33
C PRO A 122 -5.04 14.59 -1.66
N ASP A 123 -5.72 14.46 -0.51
CA ASP A 123 -6.21 15.60 0.26
C ASP A 123 -5.08 16.43 0.88
N PHE A 124 -4.05 15.77 1.39
CA PHE A 124 -2.84 16.42 1.89
C PHE A 124 -2.16 17.24 0.77
N ILE A 125 -1.97 16.61 -0.39
CA ILE A 125 -1.39 17.25 -1.58
C ILE A 125 -2.23 18.45 -2.04
N SER A 126 -3.53 18.25 -2.22
CA SER A 126 -4.44 19.31 -2.67
C SER A 126 -4.58 20.43 -1.63
N GLY A 127 -4.40 20.11 -0.36
CA GLY A 127 -4.35 21.08 0.72
C GLY A 127 -3.19 22.08 0.56
N PHE A 128 -2.00 21.58 0.19
CA PHE A 128 -0.87 22.44 -0.13
C PHE A 128 -1.08 23.24 -1.41
N ALA A 129 -1.63 22.62 -2.46
CA ALA A 129 -1.94 23.33 -3.70
C ALA A 129 -2.89 24.52 -3.45
N ARG A 130 -3.92 24.34 -2.62
CA ARG A 130 -4.84 25.41 -2.20
C ARG A 130 -4.18 26.50 -1.35
N ALA A 131 -3.11 26.16 -0.64
CA ALA A 131 -2.30 27.09 0.13
C ALA A 131 -1.19 27.75 -0.71
N GLY A 132 -1.21 27.61 -2.05
CA GLY A 132 -0.25 28.23 -2.95
C GLY A 132 1.02 27.41 -3.21
N PHE A 133 1.12 26.19 -2.68
CA PHE A 133 2.27 25.30 -2.86
C PHE A 133 1.87 24.14 -3.78
N SER A 134 1.86 24.40 -5.08
CA SER A 134 1.59 23.39 -6.11
C SER A 134 2.88 22.78 -6.65
N ASN A 135 2.77 21.59 -7.27
CA ASN A 135 3.87 20.88 -7.94
C ASN A 135 5.06 20.56 -7.00
N LEU A 136 4.78 20.27 -5.74
CA LEU A 136 5.80 19.77 -4.82
C LEU A 136 6.29 18.40 -5.31
N ASP A 137 7.59 18.17 -5.28
CA ASP A 137 8.13 16.83 -5.59
C ASP A 137 7.89 15.83 -4.45
N VAL A 138 8.14 14.55 -4.73
CA VAL A 138 7.91 13.45 -3.78
C VAL A 138 8.71 13.65 -2.49
N ASP A 139 10.00 14.00 -2.62
CA ASP A 139 10.90 14.16 -1.47
C ASP A 139 10.46 15.33 -0.59
N THR A 140 10.04 16.43 -1.21
CA THR A 140 9.49 17.59 -0.50
C THR A 140 8.20 17.23 0.27
N LEU A 141 7.26 16.49 -0.35
CA LEU A 141 6.05 16.05 0.35
C LEU A 141 6.36 15.14 1.54
N VAL A 142 7.30 14.21 1.36
CA VAL A 142 7.78 13.32 2.43
C VAL A 142 8.40 14.15 3.57
N GLN A 143 9.27 15.11 3.25
CA GLN A 143 9.90 15.98 4.24
C GLN A 143 8.88 16.81 5.01
N LEU A 144 7.94 17.48 4.31
CA LEU A 144 6.90 18.28 4.93
C LEU A 144 6.06 17.43 5.89
N LYS A 145 5.68 16.22 5.46
CA LYS A 145 4.88 15.31 6.27
C LYS A 145 5.64 14.78 7.48
N ALA A 146 6.91 14.40 7.30
CA ALA A 146 7.76 13.90 8.40
C ALA A 146 8.01 14.97 9.49
N LEU A 147 8.02 16.24 9.11
CA LEU A 147 8.17 17.37 10.03
C LEU A 147 6.82 17.92 10.54
N ASP A 148 5.73 17.23 10.28
CA ASP A 148 4.36 17.67 10.61
C ASP A 148 4.05 19.10 10.09
N VAL A 149 4.62 19.45 8.95
CA VAL A 149 4.22 20.66 8.20
C VAL A 149 2.97 20.31 7.40
N THR A 150 1.87 20.89 7.78
CA THR A 150 0.54 20.62 7.19
C THR A 150 -0.02 21.84 6.48
N PRO A 151 -1.03 21.70 5.62
CA PRO A 151 -1.76 22.85 5.08
C PRO A 151 -2.40 23.74 6.17
N ALA A 152 -2.73 23.16 7.34
CA ALA A 152 -3.21 23.92 8.48
C ALA A 152 -2.09 24.79 9.10
N PHE A 153 -0.87 24.25 9.17
CA PHE A 153 0.31 25.00 9.60
C PHE A 153 0.56 26.20 8.68
N VAL A 154 0.47 26.02 7.37
CA VAL A 154 0.60 27.14 6.41
C VAL A 154 -0.38 28.27 6.76
N ARG A 155 -1.65 27.94 6.90
CA ARG A 155 -2.67 28.94 7.29
C ARG A 155 -2.39 29.61 8.63
N SER A 156 -1.84 28.88 9.57
CA SER A 156 -1.53 29.42 10.91
C SER A 156 -0.40 30.45 10.89
N VAL A 157 0.64 30.24 10.07
CA VAL A 157 1.74 31.19 9.92
C VAL A 157 1.33 32.39 9.09
N GLU A 158 0.49 32.23 8.08
CA GLU A 158 -0.09 33.33 7.30
C GLU A 158 -0.97 34.23 8.16
N ALA A 159 -1.79 33.65 9.05
CA ALA A 159 -2.61 34.41 10.01
C ALA A 159 -1.76 35.25 10.99
N ARG A 160 -0.49 34.88 11.19
CA ARG A 160 0.50 35.65 11.98
C ARG A 160 1.27 36.68 11.15
N GLY A 161 0.89 36.88 9.87
CA GLY A 161 1.55 37.82 8.97
C GLY A 161 2.83 37.29 8.32
N LEU A 162 3.12 36.01 8.44
CA LEU A 162 4.26 35.36 7.79
C LEU A 162 3.78 34.74 6.46
N HIS A 163 4.45 35.08 5.37
CA HIS A 163 4.03 34.63 4.02
C HIS A 163 5.14 33.80 3.37
N PRO A 164 5.31 32.52 3.75
CA PRO A 164 6.29 31.63 3.12
C PRO A 164 5.93 31.41 1.65
N ARG A 165 6.94 31.40 0.79
CA ARG A 165 6.80 31.24 -0.67
C ARG A 165 7.34 29.90 -1.16
N THR A 166 8.12 29.18 -0.33
CA THR A 166 8.76 27.92 -0.67
C THR A 166 8.58 26.91 0.44
N ALA A 167 8.66 25.62 0.09
CA ALA A 167 8.63 24.52 1.06
C ALA A 167 9.76 24.65 2.09
N ASP A 168 10.97 25.05 1.67
CA ASP A 168 12.11 25.29 2.56
C ASP A 168 11.81 26.36 3.62
N GLN A 169 11.08 27.42 3.25
CA GLN A 169 10.66 28.45 4.20
C GLN A 169 9.66 27.88 5.21
N LEU A 170 8.74 27.02 4.77
CA LEU A 170 7.81 26.33 5.67
C LEU A 170 8.55 25.46 6.68
N VAL A 171 9.53 24.68 6.21
CA VAL A 171 10.36 23.83 7.08
C VAL A 171 11.12 24.68 8.10
N LYS A 172 11.76 25.77 7.68
CA LYS A 172 12.49 26.69 8.59
C LYS A 172 11.56 27.34 9.62
N LEU A 173 10.35 27.74 9.21
CA LEU A 173 9.35 28.30 10.13
C LEU A 173 8.88 27.26 11.13
N LYS A 174 8.64 26.01 10.69
CA LYS A 174 8.23 24.91 11.58
C LYS A 174 9.29 24.68 12.66
N VAL A 175 10.55 24.52 12.26
CA VAL A 175 11.67 24.32 13.18
C VAL A 175 11.83 25.50 14.15
N ALA A 176 11.67 26.75 13.68
CA ALA A 176 11.81 27.94 14.53
C ALA A 176 10.64 28.14 15.51
N LEU A 177 9.46 27.61 15.21
CA LEU A 177 8.26 27.79 16.05
C LEU A 177 8.02 26.62 17.01
N ASP A 178 8.67 25.49 16.80
CA ASP A 178 8.60 24.31 17.69
C ASP A 178 9.64 24.36 18.84
N HIS A 179 10.51 25.37 18.84
CA HIS A 179 11.48 25.72 19.89
C HIS A 179 11.00 26.91 20.71
#